data_d25e02a182595bdaf69be459b0991b69
#
_entry.id   d25e02a182595bdaf69be459b0991b69
#
_cell.length_a   1.000
_cell.length_b   1.000
_cell.length_c   1.000
_cell.angle_alpha   90.00
_cell.angle_beta   90.00
_cell.angle_gamma   90.00
#
_symmetry.space_group_name_H-M   'P 1'
#
loop_
_entity.id
_entity.type
_entity.pdbx_description
1 polymer ?
#
loop_
_entity_poly.entity_id
_entity_poly.type
_entity_poly.pdbx_seq_one_letter_code
_entity_poly.pdbx_strand_id
1 'polypeptide(L)'
;MSVTLSDQDKLTLRTAAYGAVSLMAAAAGAASPHKVATQGSIALTTGTGLVGHVLAEKSSVGDMSGKSAAEIADRVLPALTAAMGLLRKQAPQEADNFRSTVLVAVEASTRAGKSEPAPTLAAMARKITEALDAA
;
A
#
# COMPACT_ATOMS: atom_id res chain seq x y z
N MET A 1 4.13 -23.37 13.47
CA MET A 1 3.84 -23.71 12.07
C MET A 1 4.19 -22.53 11.20
N SER A 2 5.05 -22.73 10.22
CA SER A 2 5.42 -21.64 9.32
C SER A 2 4.36 -21.47 8.23
N VAL A 3 3.96 -20.24 8.00
CA VAL A 3 3.02 -19.92 6.92
C VAL A 3 3.82 -19.72 5.65
N THR A 4 3.43 -20.41 4.60
CA THR A 4 4.05 -20.27 3.29
C THR A 4 3.05 -19.64 2.32
N LEU A 5 3.35 -18.44 1.86
CA LEU A 5 2.52 -17.76 0.85
C LEU A 5 2.96 -18.21 -0.54
N SER A 6 1.99 -18.39 -1.43
CA SER A 6 2.30 -18.67 -2.83
C SER A 6 2.89 -17.42 -3.50
N ASP A 7 3.53 -17.60 -4.66
CA ASP A 7 4.05 -16.46 -5.42
C ASP A 7 2.93 -15.49 -5.80
N GLN A 8 1.75 -16.01 -6.11
CA GLN A 8 0.58 -15.18 -6.40
C GLN A 8 0.13 -14.38 -5.19
N ASP A 9 0.14 -15.00 -3.99
CA ASP A 9 -0.20 -14.31 -2.75
C ASP A 9 0.79 -13.19 -2.47
N LYS A 10 2.09 -13.46 -2.63
CA LYS A 10 3.13 -12.45 -2.44
C LYS A 10 2.98 -11.30 -3.43
N LEU A 11 2.64 -11.60 -4.67
CA LEU A 11 2.39 -10.58 -5.68
C LEU A 11 1.20 -9.70 -5.28
N THR A 12 0.14 -10.31 -4.76
CA THR A 12 -1.05 -9.58 -4.28
C THR A 12 -0.65 -8.60 -3.17
N LEU A 13 0.14 -9.06 -2.20
CA LEU A 13 0.59 -8.20 -1.10
C LEU A 13 1.43 -7.02 -1.61
N ARG A 14 2.39 -7.29 -2.51
CA ARG A 14 3.23 -6.23 -3.06
C ARG A 14 2.44 -5.25 -3.92
N THR A 15 1.54 -5.75 -4.76
CA THR A 15 0.69 -4.89 -5.58
C THR A 15 -0.18 -3.99 -4.71
N ALA A 16 -0.76 -4.55 -3.65
CA ALA A 16 -1.58 -3.78 -2.73
C ALA A 16 -0.76 -2.69 -2.01
N ALA A 17 0.37 -3.06 -1.42
CA ALA A 17 1.16 -2.13 -0.62
C ALA A 17 1.84 -1.04 -1.47
N TYR A 18 2.58 -1.43 -2.49
CA TYR A 18 3.25 -0.46 -3.36
C TYR A 18 2.23 0.28 -4.24
N GLY A 19 1.13 -0.38 -4.57
CA GLY A 19 0.03 0.26 -5.27
C GLY A 19 -0.62 1.36 -4.45
N ALA A 20 -0.77 1.16 -3.14
CA ALA A 20 -1.29 2.19 -2.25
C ALA A 20 -0.38 3.43 -2.25
N VAL A 21 0.94 3.23 -2.23
CA VAL A 21 1.90 4.34 -2.32
C VAL A 21 1.79 5.05 -3.68
N SER A 22 1.68 4.28 -4.78
CA SER A 22 1.48 4.84 -6.12
C SER A 22 0.20 5.65 -6.20
N LEU A 23 -0.86 5.18 -5.55
CA LEU A 23 -2.15 5.85 -5.52
C LEU A 23 -2.04 7.18 -4.76
N MET A 24 -1.34 7.20 -3.64
CA MET A 24 -1.08 8.42 -2.90
C MET A 24 -0.28 9.42 -3.74
N ALA A 25 0.75 8.95 -4.45
CA ALA A 25 1.53 9.80 -5.35
C ALA A 25 0.68 10.39 -6.46
N ALA A 26 -0.22 9.60 -7.05
CA ALA A 26 -1.13 10.07 -8.10
C ALA A 26 -2.12 11.10 -7.55
N ALA A 27 -2.49 11.02 -6.28
CA ALA A 27 -3.42 11.94 -5.62
C ALA A 27 -2.72 13.15 -4.99
N ALA A 28 -1.42 13.29 -5.16
CA ALA A 28 -0.61 14.29 -4.45
C ALA A 28 -0.97 15.76 -4.77
N GLY A 29 -1.62 16.01 -5.89
CA GLY A 29 -2.01 17.37 -6.25
C GLY A 29 -0.81 18.31 -6.37
N ALA A 30 -0.76 19.34 -5.53
CA ALA A 30 0.35 20.30 -5.52
C ALA A 30 1.62 19.78 -4.86
N ALA A 31 1.55 18.69 -4.09
CA ALA A 31 2.73 18.06 -3.50
C ALA A 31 3.53 17.35 -4.59
N SER A 32 4.82 17.12 -4.33
CA SER A 32 5.67 16.39 -5.27
C SER A 32 5.31 14.89 -5.27
N PRO A 33 4.82 14.33 -6.36
CA PRO A 33 4.54 12.89 -6.43
C PRO A 33 5.78 12.04 -6.15
N HIS A 34 6.95 12.51 -6.57
CA HIS A 34 8.21 11.80 -6.32
C HIS A 34 8.52 11.72 -4.83
N LYS A 35 8.35 12.80 -4.09
CA LYS A 35 8.57 12.81 -2.64
C LYS A 35 7.57 11.92 -1.92
N VAL A 36 6.31 11.97 -2.33
CA VAL A 36 5.24 11.12 -1.77
C VAL A 36 5.60 9.65 -1.98
N ALA A 37 5.94 9.26 -3.20
CA ALA A 37 6.31 7.90 -3.54
C ALA A 37 7.55 7.43 -2.77
N THR A 38 8.55 8.28 -2.67
CA THR A 38 9.80 7.97 -1.97
C THR A 38 9.57 7.72 -0.49
N GLN A 39 8.86 8.63 0.19
CA GLN A 39 8.61 8.49 1.62
C GLN A 39 7.72 7.28 1.91
N GLY A 40 6.70 7.06 1.11
CA GLY A 40 5.83 5.89 1.27
C GLY A 40 6.58 4.58 1.07
N SER A 41 7.43 4.51 0.03
CA SER A 41 8.21 3.30 -0.26
C SER A 41 9.23 3.01 0.84
N ILE A 42 9.89 4.05 1.37
CA ILE A 42 10.82 3.89 2.49
C ILE A 42 10.08 3.31 3.70
N ALA A 43 8.90 3.83 4.01
CA ALA A 43 8.11 3.35 5.12
C ALA A 43 7.73 1.88 4.97
N LEU A 44 7.40 1.43 3.75
CA LEU A 44 7.10 0.02 3.50
C LEU A 44 8.29 -0.89 3.79
N THR A 45 9.51 -0.43 3.55
CA THR A 45 10.70 -1.22 3.82
C THR A 45 11.04 -1.36 5.29
N THR A 46 10.38 -0.60 6.16
CA THR A 46 10.59 -0.71 7.62
C THR A 46 9.68 -1.76 8.26
N GLY A 47 8.81 -2.38 7.50
CA GLY A 47 7.92 -3.43 8.00
C GLY A 47 8.69 -4.65 8.50
N THR A 48 8.10 -5.37 9.44
CA THR A 48 8.70 -6.57 10.06
C THR A 48 7.83 -7.80 9.83
N GLY A 49 8.31 -8.95 10.23
CA GLY A 49 7.58 -10.21 10.12
C GLY A 49 7.46 -10.70 8.68
N LEU A 50 6.47 -11.56 8.44
CA LEU A 50 6.21 -12.14 7.12
C LEU A 50 5.93 -11.05 6.08
N VAL A 51 5.09 -10.10 6.42
CA VAL A 51 4.74 -8.99 5.54
C VAL A 51 5.99 -8.17 5.20
N GLY A 52 6.79 -7.80 6.20
CA GLY A 52 8.01 -7.05 5.97
C GLY A 52 8.97 -7.78 5.03
N HIS A 53 9.10 -9.09 5.20
CA HIS A 53 9.95 -9.91 4.34
C HIS A 53 9.44 -9.90 2.89
N VAL A 54 8.14 -10.09 2.69
CA VAL A 54 7.54 -10.09 1.35
C VAL A 54 7.71 -8.73 0.67
N LEU A 55 7.49 -7.64 1.38
CA LEU A 55 7.60 -6.30 0.82
C LEU A 55 9.04 -5.89 0.52
N ALA A 56 10.01 -6.48 1.23
CA ALA A 56 11.43 -6.21 1.00
C ALA A 56 11.99 -6.99 -0.21
N GLU A 57 11.32 -8.04 -0.66
CA GLU A 57 11.77 -8.81 -1.81
C GLU A 57 11.77 -7.96 -3.08
N LYS A 58 12.84 -8.05 -3.84
CA LYS A 58 12.93 -7.37 -5.13
C LYS A 58 12.16 -8.19 -6.16
N SER A 59 10.94 -7.77 -6.46
CA SER A 59 10.20 -8.34 -7.56
C SER A 59 9.27 -7.30 -8.16
N SER A 60 8.85 -7.53 -9.41
CA SER A 60 7.99 -6.59 -10.09
C SER A 60 6.59 -6.57 -9.47
N VAL A 61 6.03 -5.38 -9.33
CA VAL A 61 4.61 -5.18 -9.13
C VAL A 61 4.01 -4.79 -10.48
N GLY A 62 2.71 -4.84 -10.62
CA GLY A 62 2.06 -4.43 -11.86
C GLY A 62 2.47 -3.01 -12.24
N ASP A 63 2.65 -2.76 -13.53
CA ASP A 63 3.02 -1.44 -14.02
C ASP A 63 1.87 -0.47 -13.83
N MET A 64 2.11 0.58 -13.07
CA MET A 64 1.13 1.63 -12.80
C MET A 64 1.55 2.98 -13.35
N SER A 65 2.68 3.05 -14.05
CA SER A 65 3.15 4.30 -14.61
C SER A 65 2.23 4.75 -15.76
N GLY A 66 2.01 6.04 -15.86
CA GLY A 66 1.16 6.62 -16.90
C GLY A 66 -0.33 6.46 -16.67
N LYS A 67 -0.75 5.83 -15.57
CA LYS A 67 -2.17 5.66 -15.25
C LYS A 67 -2.69 6.80 -14.40
N SER A 68 -3.98 7.13 -14.57
CA SER A 68 -4.65 8.12 -13.72
C SER A 68 -4.86 7.55 -12.31
N ALA A 69 -5.14 8.46 -11.36
CA ALA A 69 -5.47 8.03 -10.00
C ALA A 69 -6.68 7.08 -9.98
N ALA A 70 -7.69 7.34 -10.82
CA ALA A 70 -8.88 6.49 -10.90
C ALA A 70 -8.53 5.08 -11.40
N GLU A 71 -7.69 4.98 -12.43
CA GLU A 71 -7.26 3.68 -12.96
C GLU A 71 -6.45 2.89 -11.94
N ILE A 72 -5.55 3.56 -11.22
CA ILE A 72 -4.76 2.94 -10.16
C ILE A 72 -5.69 2.45 -9.05
N ALA A 73 -6.65 3.28 -8.64
CA ALA A 73 -7.62 2.93 -7.60
C ALA A 73 -8.43 1.69 -7.97
N ASP A 74 -8.87 1.59 -9.23
CA ASP A 74 -9.63 0.43 -9.70
C ASP A 74 -8.86 -0.87 -9.56
N ARG A 75 -7.54 -0.82 -9.60
CA ARG A 75 -6.69 -2.00 -9.44
C ARG A 75 -6.27 -2.21 -7.98
N VAL A 76 -5.88 -1.14 -7.30
CA VAL A 76 -5.24 -1.21 -5.99
C VAL A 76 -6.24 -1.44 -4.85
N LEU A 77 -7.39 -0.75 -4.88
CA LEU A 77 -8.35 -0.88 -3.78
C LEU A 77 -8.86 -2.32 -3.63
N PRO A 78 -9.26 -3.02 -4.73
CA PRO A 78 -9.60 -4.44 -4.60
C PRO A 78 -8.43 -5.31 -4.15
N ALA A 79 -7.20 -4.98 -4.58
CA ALA A 79 -6.01 -5.73 -4.17
C ALA A 79 -5.74 -5.60 -2.67
N LEU A 80 -5.98 -4.43 -2.08
CA LEU A 80 -5.86 -4.22 -0.63
C LEU A 80 -6.84 -5.11 0.13
N THR A 81 -8.08 -5.15 -0.31
CA THR A 81 -9.10 -6.00 0.30
C THR A 81 -8.74 -7.48 0.16
N ALA A 82 -8.28 -7.89 -1.03
CA ALA A 82 -7.86 -9.27 -1.28
C ALA A 82 -6.65 -9.66 -0.41
N ALA A 83 -5.68 -8.76 -0.27
CA ALA A 83 -4.50 -9.01 0.56
C ALA A 83 -4.90 -9.25 2.01
N MET A 84 -5.78 -8.42 2.56
CA MET A 84 -6.27 -8.60 3.92
C MET A 84 -7.04 -9.92 4.07
N GLY A 85 -7.88 -10.25 3.10
CA GLY A 85 -8.65 -11.49 3.12
C GLY A 85 -7.77 -12.73 3.13
N LEU A 86 -6.77 -12.78 2.27
CA LEU A 86 -5.85 -13.92 2.22
C LEU A 86 -5.01 -14.05 3.49
N LEU A 87 -4.58 -12.93 4.08
CA LEU A 87 -3.82 -12.96 5.32
C LEU A 87 -4.69 -13.39 6.51
N ARG A 88 -5.94 -12.95 6.56
CA ARG A 88 -6.85 -13.38 7.63
C ARG A 88 -7.07 -14.89 7.62
N LYS A 89 -7.07 -15.50 6.44
CA LYS A 89 -7.20 -16.94 6.30
C LYS A 89 -5.92 -17.69 6.65
N GLN A 90 -4.77 -17.18 6.20
CA GLN A 90 -3.50 -17.91 6.29
C GLN A 90 -2.65 -17.51 7.48
N ALA A 91 -2.69 -16.25 7.89
CA ALA A 91 -1.86 -15.71 8.95
C ALA A 91 -2.53 -14.48 9.58
N PRO A 92 -3.56 -14.69 10.43
CA PRO A 92 -4.35 -13.56 10.97
C PRO A 92 -3.52 -12.47 11.64
N GLN A 93 -2.45 -12.83 12.32
CA GLN A 93 -1.57 -11.85 12.97
C GLN A 93 -0.87 -10.97 11.95
N GLU A 94 -0.57 -11.53 10.78
CA GLU A 94 0.06 -10.78 9.70
C GLU A 94 -0.92 -9.88 8.96
N ALA A 95 -2.22 -10.15 9.03
CA ALA A 95 -3.23 -9.24 8.51
C ALA A 95 -3.15 -7.89 9.23
N ASP A 96 -3.10 -7.90 10.55
CA ASP A 96 -2.96 -6.68 11.35
C ASP A 96 -1.62 -5.98 11.06
N ASN A 97 -0.55 -6.76 10.92
CA ASN A 97 0.77 -6.24 10.58
C ASN A 97 0.76 -5.57 9.21
N PHE A 98 0.14 -6.19 8.22
CA PHE A 98 0.02 -5.63 6.86
C PHE A 98 -0.75 -4.31 6.89
N ARG A 99 -1.89 -4.30 7.58
CA ARG A 99 -2.70 -3.09 7.73
C ARG A 99 -1.88 -1.95 8.33
N SER A 100 -1.18 -2.22 9.43
CA SER A 100 -0.34 -1.21 10.09
C SER A 100 0.77 -0.72 9.17
N THR A 101 1.43 -1.62 8.46
CA THR A 101 2.54 -1.27 7.56
C THR A 101 2.06 -0.36 6.44
N VAL A 102 0.93 -0.68 5.82
CA VAL A 102 0.36 0.15 4.75
C VAL A 102 -0.07 1.51 5.29
N LEU A 103 -0.71 1.55 6.46
CA LEU A 103 -1.16 2.82 7.05
C LEU A 103 0.02 3.72 7.44
N VAL A 104 1.12 3.14 7.93
CA VAL A 104 2.34 3.91 8.20
C VAL A 104 2.89 4.51 6.90
N ALA A 105 2.89 3.75 5.82
CA ALA A 105 3.34 4.24 4.52
C ALA A 105 2.44 5.35 3.98
N VAL A 106 1.12 5.20 4.13
CA VAL A 106 0.15 6.23 3.73
C VAL A 106 0.38 7.51 4.53
N GLU A 107 0.58 7.39 5.84
CA GLU A 107 0.86 8.54 6.70
C GLU A 107 2.17 9.23 6.31
N ALA A 108 3.23 8.46 6.04
CA ALA A 108 4.50 9.01 5.58
C ALA A 108 4.31 9.76 4.24
N SER A 109 3.47 9.23 3.36
CA SER A 109 3.14 9.87 2.08
C SER A 109 2.45 11.22 2.31
N THR A 110 1.51 11.30 3.26
CA THR A 110 0.81 12.57 3.53
C THR A 110 1.72 13.61 4.14
N ARG A 111 2.77 13.19 4.84
CA ARG A 111 3.74 14.10 5.48
C ARG A 111 4.90 14.49 4.58
N ALA A 112 4.96 13.97 3.36
CA ALA A 112 6.08 14.23 2.46
C ALA A 112 6.16 15.68 1.99
N GLY A 113 5.05 16.41 2.03
CA GLY A 113 5.01 17.83 1.68
C GLY A 113 5.33 18.71 2.88
N LYS A 114 5.77 19.95 2.62
CA LYS A 114 6.08 20.92 3.66
C LYS A 114 4.83 21.65 4.17
N SER A 115 3.71 21.55 3.46
CA SER A 115 2.46 22.17 3.82
C SER A 115 1.47 21.11 4.26
N GLU A 116 0.28 21.54 4.69
CA GLU A 116 -0.79 20.60 5.04
C GLU A 116 -1.11 19.70 3.84
N PRO A 117 -1.46 18.43 4.10
CA PRO A 117 -1.82 17.51 3.01
C PRO A 117 -2.98 18.06 2.19
N ALA A 118 -2.90 17.92 0.86
CA ALA A 118 -3.98 18.27 -0.02
C ALA A 118 -5.24 17.49 0.33
N PRO A 119 -6.44 18.05 0.16
CA PRO A 119 -7.69 17.30 0.40
C PRO A 119 -7.76 16.00 -0.39
N THR A 120 -7.17 15.94 -1.58
CA THR A 120 -7.12 14.74 -2.40
C THR A 120 -6.31 13.63 -1.74
N LEU A 121 -5.21 13.97 -1.05
CA LEU A 121 -4.41 12.98 -0.31
C LEU A 121 -5.20 12.44 0.88
N ALA A 122 -5.87 13.30 1.63
CA ALA A 122 -6.67 12.87 2.77
C ALA A 122 -7.82 11.96 2.34
N ALA A 123 -8.49 12.31 1.24
CA ALA A 123 -9.59 11.50 0.70
C ALA A 123 -9.08 10.13 0.23
N MET A 124 -7.92 10.09 -0.42
CA MET A 124 -7.34 8.84 -0.91
C MET A 124 -6.88 7.96 0.26
N ALA A 125 -6.28 8.54 1.29
CA ALA A 125 -5.90 7.82 2.51
C ALA A 125 -7.11 7.13 3.14
N ARG A 126 -8.24 7.82 3.18
CA ARG A 126 -9.50 7.25 3.70
C ARG A 126 -9.98 6.07 2.86
N LYS A 127 -9.93 6.18 1.54
CA LYS A 127 -10.33 5.08 0.64
C LYS A 127 -9.45 3.85 0.83
N ILE A 128 -8.15 4.05 1.02
CA ILE A 128 -7.21 2.96 1.29
C ILE A 128 -7.57 2.28 2.60
N THR A 129 -7.83 3.05 3.65
CA THR A 129 -8.22 2.52 4.96
C THR A 129 -9.52 1.71 4.86
N GLU A 130 -10.51 2.24 4.14
CA GLU A 130 -11.78 1.55 3.94
C GLU A 130 -11.59 0.23 3.19
N ALA A 131 -10.72 0.20 2.18
CA ALA A 131 -10.43 -1.02 1.43
C ALA A 131 -9.76 -2.09 2.31
N LEU A 132 -8.84 -1.68 3.18
CA LEU A 132 -8.21 -2.59 4.13
C LEU A 132 -9.23 -3.18 5.10
N ASP A 133 -10.21 -2.39 5.52
CA ASP A 133 -11.20 -2.80 6.51
C ASP A 133 -12.41 -3.52 5.89
N ALA A 134 -12.52 -3.54 4.57
CA ALA A 134 -13.64 -4.18 3.86
C ALA A 134 -13.55 -5.70 3.79
N ALA A 135 -12.38 -6.28 4.11
CA ALA A 135 -12.20 -7.74 4.11
C ALA A 135 -12.81 -8.41 5.34
#